data_fd0715d84be84bcee0a3b10bf35cb2fe
#
_entry.id   fd0715d84be84bcee0a3b10bf35cb2fe
#
_cell.length_a   1.000
_cell.length_b   1.000
_cell.length_c   1.000
_cell.angle_alpha   90.00
_cell.angle_beta   90.00
_cell.angle_gamma   90.00
#
_symmetry.space_group_name_H-M   'P 1'
#
loop_
_entity.id
_entity.type
_entity.pdbx_description
1 polymer ?
#
loop_
_entity_poly.entity_id
_entity_poly.type
_entity_poly.pdbx_seq_one_letter_code
_entity_poly.pdbx_strand_id
1 'polypeptide(L)'
;IGDKLVLTKRLGVGTIITAIKGEICSDDAYNDAVASMTTLNKYAYEASIGIKINACTDITGFSLLGHGYEMAYGSKVSLHLDKKSIPVIESSIEYLRNGFIPEGTYSNKKYLSNNVYCKCEEWVEDILFEPQTSGGLLFSVEEDDLERFKKNLESRHVFYKVIGEVRKLEDKFLYVE
;
A
#
# COMPACT_ATOMS: atom_id res chain seq x y z
N ILE A 1 5.20 -11.98 14.54
CA ILE A 1 5.21 -10.77 15.40
C ILE A 1 6.61 -10.18 15.33
N GLY A 2 6.72 -8.84 15.18
CA GLY A 2 8.00 -8.12 14.99
C GLY A 2 8.42 -7.93 13.54
N ASP A 3 7.80 -8.65 12.60
CA ASP A 3 8.07 -8.46 11.17
C ASP A 3 7.84 -7.02 10.75
N LYS A 4 8.65 -6.55 9.80
CA LYS A 4 8.47 -5.25 9.17
C LYS A 4 7.64 -5.37 7.90
N LEU A 5 6.75 -4.40 7.70
CA LEU A 5 5.89 -4.32 6.53
C LEU A 5 6.55 -3.48 5.45
N VAL A 6 6.81 -4.09 4.29
CA VAL A 6 7.51 -3.44 3.17
C VAL A 6 6.58 -3.37 1.96
N LEU A 7 6.27 -2.15 1.51
CA LEU A 7 5.47 -1.87 0.33
C LEU A 7 6.37 -1.48 -0.85
N THR A 8 6.12 -2.04 -2.03
CA THR A 8 7.04 -1.93 -3.19
C THR A 8 6.58 -1.00 -4.31
N LYS A 9 5.45 -0.31 -4.17
CA LYS A 9 5.01 0.78 -5.05
C LYS A 9 4.30 1.86 -4.24
N ARG A 10 4.20 3.06 -4.82
CA ARG A 10 3.42 4.16 -4.25
C ARG A 10 1.92 3.93 -4.48
N LEU A 11 1.10 4.44 -3.57
CA LEU A 11 -0.36 4.53 -3.73
C LEU A 11 -0.71 5.78 -4.55
N GLY A 12 -1.93 5.85 -5.09
CA GLY A 12 -2.43 7.04 -5.82
C GLY A 12 -2.85 6.77 -7.25
N VAL A 13 -2.62 5.56 -7.77
CA VAL A 13 -2.98 5.22 -9.17
C VAL A 13 -4.48 5.29 -9.40
N GLY A 14 -5.30 4.84 -8.45
CA GLY A 14 -6.76 4.89 -8.57
C GLY A 14 -7.30 6.31 -8.69
N THR A 15 -6.80 7.21 -7.86
CA THR A 15 -7.11 8.64 -7.90
C THR A 15 -6.71 9.29 -9.22
N ILE A 16 -5.48 9.02 -9.71
CA ILE A 16 -5.02 9.55 -11.00
C ILE A 16 -5.91 9.04 -12.14
N ILE A 17 -6.28 7.76 -12.15
CA ILE A 17 -7.21 7.20 -13.15
C ILE A 17 -8.57 7.92 -13.08
N THR A 18 -9.03 8.28 -11.89
CA THR A 18 -10.28 9.05 -11.72
C THR A 18 -10.14 10.47 -12.29
N ALA A 19 -8.99 11.12 -12.08
CA ALA A 19 -8.68 12.43 -12.68
C ALA A 19 -8.56 12.37 -14.21
N ILE A 20 -8.01 11.28 -14.77
CA ILE A 20 -7.99 11.04 -16.22
C ILE A 20 -9.41 10.98 -16.79
N LYS A 21 -10.31 10.23 -16.13
CA LYS A 21 -11.73 10.14 -16.54
C LYS A 21 -12.45 11.48 -16.42
N GLY A 22 -12.03 12.33 -15.49
CA GLY A 22 -12.52 13.69 -15.31
C GLY A 22 -11.90 14.72 -16.26
N GLU A 23 -11.00 14.31 -17.17
CA GLU A 23 -10.31 15.16 -18.14
C GLU A 23 -9.48 16.31 -17.52
N ILE A 24 -8.98 16.11 -16.27
CA ILE A 24 -8.19 17.12 -15.54
C ILE A 24 -6.78 16.64 -15.19
N CYS A 25 -6.42 15.43 -15.61
CA CYS A 25 -5.12 14.84 -15.27
C CYS A 25 -3.99 15.58 -16.01
N SER A 26 -2.93 15.96 -15.27
CA SER A 26 -1.71 16.48 -15.88
C SER A 26 -0.90 15.37 -16.56
N ASP A 27 -0.07 15.74 -17.54
CA ASP A 27 0.81 14.80 -18.23
C ASP A 27 1.80 14.11 -17.26
N ASP A 28 2.30 14.84 -16.25
CA ASP A 28 3.21 14.29 -15.26
C ASP A 28 2.51 13.22 -14.38
N ALA A 29 1.29 13.51 -13.90
CA ALA A 29 0.51 12.53 -13.13
C ALA A 29 0.16 11.30 -13.98
N TYR A 30 -0.21 11.51 -15.24
CA TYR A 30 -0.46 10.41 -16.17
C TYR A 30 0.77 9.51 -16.32
N ASN A 31 1.94 10.11 -16.56
CA ASN A 31 3.20 9.38 -16.72
C ASN A 31 3.59 8.62 -15.45
N ASP A 32 3.42 9.22 -14.27
CA ASP A 32 3.66 8.57 -12.96
C ASP A 32 2.78 7.33 -12.78
N ALA A 33 1.49 7.45 -13.11
CA ALA A 33 0.55 6.32 -13.01
C ALA A 33 0.92 5.20 -14.00
N VAL A 34 1.22 5.54 -15.26
CA VAL A 34 1.64 4.57 -16.28
C VAL A 34 2.94 3.88 -15.87
N ALA A 35 3.95 4.62 -15.40
CA ALA A 35 5.20 4.06 -14.91
C ALA A 35 4.97 3.07 -13.75
N SER A 36 4.11 3.44 -12.79
CA SER A 36 3.75 2.55 -11.68
C SER A 36 3.06 1.28 -12.17
N MET A 37 2.06 1.40 -13.06
CA MET A 37 1.29 0.25 -13.57
C MET A 37 2.14 -0.69 -14.43
N THR A 38 3.06 -0.17 -15.24
CA THR A 38 3.90 -0.98 -16.15
C THR A 38 5.12 -1.60 -15.46
N THR A 39 5.50 -1.10 -14.29
CA THR A 39 6.56 -1.70 -13.48
C THR A 39 6.11 -3.07 -12.97
N LEU A 40 6.88 -4.13 -13.33
CA LEU A 40 6.54 -5.51 -12.96
C LEU A 40 6.87 -5.81 -11.50
N ASN A 41 5.94 -6.44 -10.79
CA ASN A 41 6.17 -6.97 -9.44
C ASN A 41 7.18 -8.15 -9.42
N LYS A 42 7.54 -8.69 -10.60
CA LYS A 42 8.54 -9.73 -10.77
C LYS A 42 9.86 -9.40 -10.06
N TYR A 43 10.35 -8.17 -10.20
CA TYR A 43 11.64 -7.78 -9.62
C TYR A 43 11.60 -7.68 -8.09
N ALA A 44 10.47 -7.28 -7.52
CA ALA A 44 10.24 -7.31 -6.08
C ALA A 44 10.19 -8.75 -5.55
N TYR A 45 9.49 -9.64 -6.28
CA TYR A 45 9.48 -11.06 -5.97
C TYR A 45 10.89 -11.69 -6.05
N GLU A 46 11.64 -11.42 -7.12
CA GLU A 46 13.03 -11.94 -7.26
C GLU A 46 13.95 -11.42 -6.13
N ALA A 47 13.72 -10.18 -5.64
CA ALA A 47 14.46 -9.64 -4.51
C ALA A 47 14.16 -10.38 -3.19
N SER A 48 12.99 -10.99 -3.07
CA SER A 48 12.58 -11.74 -1.87
C SER A 48 13.14 -13.16 -1.80
N ILE A 49 13.75 -13.67 -2.88
CA ILE A 49 14.30 -15.03 -2.90
C ILE A 49 15.44 -15.14 -1.88
N GLY A 50 15.33 -16.10 -0.97
CA GLY A 50 16.28 -16.33 0.11
C GLY A 50 16.11 -15.39 1.32
N ILE A 51 15.10 -14.54 1.31
CA ILE A 51 14.68 -13.71 2.45
C ILE A 51 13.56 -14.43 3.20
N LYS A 52 13.55 -14.37 4.52
CA LYS A 52 12.47 -14.94 5.33
C LYS A 52 11.24 -14.01 5.27
N ILE A 53 10.36 -14.32 4.33
CA ILE A 53 9.06 -13.67 4.14
C ILE A 53 8.00 -14.56 4.80
N ASN A 54 7.29 -14.02 5.80
CA ASN A 54 6.25 -14.76 6.52
C ASN A 54 4.87 -14.60 5.85
N ALA A 55 4.63 -13.49 5.15
CA ALA A 55 3.44 -13.28 4.34
C ALA A 55 3.71 -12.28 3.21
N CYS A 56 2.94 -12.39 2.13
CA CYS A 56 2.98 -11.46 1.01
C CYS A 56 1.62 -11.41 0.33
N THR A 57 1.20 -10.20 -0.07
CA THR A 57 0.02 -9.98 -0.92
C THR A 57 0.32 -8.88 -1.93
N ASP A 58 -0.41 -8.87 -3.06
CA ASP A 58 -0.43 -7.74 -3.99
C ASP A 58 -1.50 -6.72 -3.56
N ILE A 59 -1.25 -5.46 -3.86
CA ILE A 59 -2.16 -4.36 -3.53
C ILE A 59 -2.92 -3.96 -4.77
N THR A 60 -4.20 -4.35 -4.83
CA THR A 60 -5.08 -4.15 -5.98
C THR A 60 -6.43 -3.54 -5.60
N GLY A 61 -7.54 -4.09 -6.08
CA GLY A 61 -8.88 -3.51 -5.96
C GLY A 61 -9.41 -3.32 -4.54
N PHE A 62 -8.97 -4.13 -3.59
CA PHE A 62 -9.35 -3.97 -2.18
C PHE A 62 -8.46 -3.01 -1.39
N SER A 63 -7.57 -2.30 -2.05
CA SER A 63 -6.69 -1.28 -1.45
C SER A 63 -5.55 -1.84 -0.58
N LEU A 64 -4.70 -0.92 -0.06
CA LEU A 64 -3.69 -1.30 0.93
C LEU A 64 -4.33 -1.90 2.19
N LEU A 65 -5.40 -1.27 2.70
CA LEU A 65 -6.04 -1.72 3.94
C LEU A 65 -6.84 -2.99 3.74
N GLY A 66 -7.50 -3.20 2.59
CA GLY A 66 -8.25 -4.43 2.34
C GLY A 66 -7.35 -5.66 2.23
N HIS A 67 -6.32 -5.59 1.41
CA HIS A 67 -5.37 -6.71 1.28
C HIS A 67 -4.50 -6.87 2.54
N GLY A 68 -4.16 -5.77 3.22
CA GLY A 68 -3.53 -5.83 4.54
C GLY A 68 -4.40 -6.53 5.58
N TYR A 69 -5.72 -6.26 5.57
CA TYR A 69 -6.68 -6.94 6.44
C TYR A 69 -6.74 -8.46 6.16
N GLU A 70 -6.81 -8.86 4.88
CA GLU A 70 -6.81 -10.29 4.52
C GLU A 70 -5.56 -10.99 5.02
N MET A 71 -4.39 -10.35 4.88
CA MET A 71 -3.12 -10.88 5.39
C MET A 71 -3.11 -10.96 6.93
N ALA A 72 -3.58 -9.92 7.63
CA ALA A 72 -3.65 -9.87 9.08
C ALA A 72 -4.63 -10.89 9.66
N TYR A 73 -5.83 -10.98 9.05
CA TYR A 73 -6.88 -11.90 9.47
C TYR A 73 -6.45 -13.36 9.31
N GLY A 74 -5.88 -13.71 8.15
CA GLY A 74 -5.38 -15.06 7.89
C GLY A 74 -4.24 -15.47 8.82
N SER A 75 -3.42 -14.51 9.24
CA SER A 75 -2.27 -14.72 10.15
C SER A 75 -2.62 -14.57 11.65
N LYS A 76 -3.83 -14.09 11.98
CA LYS A 76 -4.29 -13.80 13.34
C LYS A 76 -3.38 -12.84 14.11
N VAL A 77 -3.04 -11.74 13.45
CA VAL A 77 -2.17 -10.67 13.96
C VAL A 77 -2.80 -9.30 13.71
N SER A 78 -2.23 -8.25 14.29
CA SER A 78 -2.53 -6.86 13.93
C SER A 78 -1.38 -6.25 13.15
N LEU A 79 -1.69 -5.46 12.11
CA LEU A 79 -0.70 -4.66 11.38
C LEU A 79 -0.78 -3.22 11.88
N HIS A 80 0.36 -2.68 12.29
CA HIS A 80 0.51 -1.28 12.66
C HIS A 80 1.24 -0.54 11.56
N LEU A 81 0.57 0.41 10.92
CA LEU A 81 1.07 1.21 9.82
C LEU A 81 1.39 2.63 10.29
N ASP A 82 2.58 3.10 9.97
CA ASP A 82 2.97 4.50 10.17
C ASP A 82 2.51 5.33 8.98
N LYS A 83 1.48 6.15 9.17
CA LYS A 83 0.90 7.00 8.12
C LYS A 83 1.91 7.93 7.44
N LYS A 84 2.98 8.34 8.15
CA LYS A 84 4.03 9.21 7.59
C LYS A 84 4.96 8.45 6.65
N SER A 85 5.01 7.14 6.80
CA SER A 85 5.87 6.27 5.98
C SER A 85 5.14 5.71 4.77
N ILE A 86 3.81 5.90 4.63
CA ILE A 86 3.05 5.44 3.48
C ILE A 86 3.49 6.20 2.22
N PRO A 87 4.03 5.52 1.20
CA PRO A 87 4.47 6.19 -0.01
C PRO A 87 3.29 6.48 -0.94
N VAL A 88 3.17 7.72 -1.36
CA VAL A 88 2.10 8.21 -2.24
C VAL A 88 2.70 8.82 -3.49
N ILE A 89 2.02 8.72 -4.62
CA ILE A 89 2.33 9.50 -5.84
C ILE A 89 1.91 10.94 -5.54
N GLU A 90 2.88 11.85 -5.48
CA GLU A 90 2.64 13.21 -4.98
C GLU A 90 1.56 13.95 -5.76
N SER A 91 1.56 13.79 -7.09
CA SER A 91 0.55 14.37 -7.97
C SER A 91 -0.89 13.91 -7.69
N SER A 92 -1.09 12.75 -7.02
CA SER A 92 -2.43 12.27 -6.66
C SER A 92 -3.07 13.03 -5.49
N ILE A 93 -2.27 13.64 -4.62
CA ILE A 93 -2.75 14.28 -3.38
C ILE A 93 -3.69 15.45 -3.68
N GLU A 94 -3.36 16.27 -4.69
CA GLU A 94 -4.19 17.39 -5.09
C GLU A 94 -5.54 16.92 -5.65
N TYR A 95 -5.55 15.88 -6.47
CA TYR A 95 -6.79 15.29 -7.00
C TYR A 95 -7.68 14.74 -5.88
N LEU A 96 -7.11 14.03 -4.90
CA LEU A 96 -7.85 13.56 -3.72
C LEU A 96 -8.50 14.72 -2.96
N ARG A 97 -7.73 15.76 -2.66
CA ARG A 97 -8.23 16.95 -1.95
C ARG A 97 -9.32 17.68 -2.72
N ASN A 98 -9.35 17.57 -4.04
CA ASN A 98 -10.38 18.11 -4.92
C ASN A 98 -11.56 17.13 -5.13
N GLY A 99 -11.59 15.99 -4.43
CA GLY A 99 -12.72 15.06 -4.44
C GLY A 99 -12.70 14.03 -5.58
N PHE A 100 -11.58 13.85 -6.29
CA PHE A 100 -11.43 12.81 -7.30
C PHE A 100 -11.14 11.45 -6.65
N ILE A 101 -12.11 10.96 -5.88
CA ILE A 101 -12.01 9.72 -5.12
C ILE A 101 -12.62 8.57 -5.94
N PRO A 102 -11.90 7.46 -6.18
CA PRO A 102 -12.48 6.30 -6.83
C PRO A 102 -13.68 5.74 -6.05
N GLU A 103 -14.75 5.36 -6.74
CA GLU A 103 -15.97 4.82 -6.11
C GLU A 103 -15.68 3.60 -5.20
N GLY A 104 -14.75 2.76 -5.60
CA GLY A 104 -14.34 1.60 -4.81
C GLY A 104 -13.79 1.94 -3.42
N THR A 105 -13.28 3.16 -3.21
CA THR A 105 -12.82 3.66 -1.91
C THR A 105 -13.93 3.60 -0.85
N TYR A 106 -15.14 4.04 -1.20
CA TYR A 106 -16.29 4.02 -0.29
C TYR A 106 -16.75 2.61 0.05
N SER A 107 -16.71 1.70 -0.94
CA SER A 107 -17.03 0.29 -0.74
C SER A 107 -16.00 -0.39 0.19
N ASN A 108 -14.72 -0.13 0.00
CA ASN A 108 -13.65 -0.64 0.84
C ASN A 108 -13.74 -0.10 2.28
N LYS A 109 -14.00 1.21 2.46
CA LYS A 109 -14.24 1.81 3.79
C LYS A 109 -15.40 1.13 4.51
N LYS A 110 -16.53 0.93 3.82
CA LYS A 110 -17.70 0.26 4.39
C LYS A 110 -17.40 -1.18 4.81
N TYR A 111 -16.69 -1.93 3.96
CA TYR A 111 -16.33 -3.33 4.23
C TYR A 111 -15.44 -3.47 5.47
N LEU A 112 -14.48 -2.56 5.65
CA LEU A 112 -13.47 -2.64 6.70
C LEU A 112 -13.81 -1.85 7.98
N SER A 113 -14.94 -1.14 8.03
CA SER A 113 -15.29 -0.17 9.08
C SER A 113 -15.07 -0.67 10.52
N ASN A 114 -15.27 -1.97 10.77
CA ASN A 114 -15.11 -2.57 12.10
C ASN A 114 -13.71 -3.13 12.38
N ASN A 115 -12.82 -3.17 11.37
CA ASN A 115 -11.55 -3.88 11.44
C ASN A 115 -10.33 -2.95 11.41
N VAL A 116 -10.55 -1.65 11.20
CA VAL A 116 -9.52 -0.63 11.06
C VAL A 116 -9.67 0.43 12.16
N TYR A 117 -8.57 0.79 12.78
CA TYR A 117 -8.41 2.02 13.54
C TYR A 117 -7.52 2.96 12.74
N CYS A 118 -8.06 4.08 12.27
CA CYS A 118 -7.30 5.10 11.54
C CYS A 118 -7.42 6.45 12.24
N LYS A 119 -6.27 6.99 12.64
CA LYS A 119 -6.15 8.35 13.19
C LYS A 119 -5.40 9.22 12.20
N CYS A 120 -6.07 9.56 11.10
CA CYS A 120 -5.49 10.29 9.98
C CYS A 120 -6.40 11.41 9.50
N GLU A 121 -5.84 12.29 8.66
CA GLU A 121 -6.58 13.24 7.86
C GLU A 121 -7.41 12.50 6.80
N GLU A 122 -8.55 13.04 6.40
CA GLU A 122 -9.49 12.41 5.48
C GLU A 122 -8.85 11.95 4.16
N TRP A 123 -8.03 12.80 3.54
CA TRP A 123 -7.35 12.43 2.29
C TRP A 123 -6.34 11.29 2.46
N VAL A 124 -5.71 11.18 3.66
CA VAL A 124 -4.82 10.04 3.98
C VAL A 124 -5.64 8.77 4.11
N GLU A 125 -6.78 8.86 4.80
CA GLU A 125 -7.70 7.73 4.90
C GLU A 125 -8.20 7.30 3.52
N ASP A 126 -8.61 8.24 2.65
CA ASP A 126 -9.08 7.94 1.31
C ASP A 126 -8.05 7.18 0.48
N ILE A 127 -6.78 7.62 0.49
CA ILE A 127 -5.73 6.96 -0.30
C ILE A 127 -5.40 5.55 0.21
N LEU A 128 -5.56 5.30 1.51
CA LEU A 128 -5.33 3.98 2.10
C LEU A 128 -6.41 2.97 1.71
N PHE A 129 -7.63 3.45 1.44
CA PHE A 129 -8.78 2.64 1.00
C PHE A 129 -8.98 2.65 -0.51
N GLU A 130 -8.19 3.45 -1.27
CA GLU A 130 -8.40 3.54 -2.71
C GLU A 130 -7.99 2.26 -3.44
N PRO A 131 -8.79 1.76 -4.41
CA PRO A 131 -8.39 0.68 -5.29
C PRO A 131 -7.13 1.04 -6.08
N GLN A 132 -6.16 0.11 -6.12
CA GLN A 132 -4.97 0.25 -6.96
C GLN A 132 -5.11 -0.58 -8.23
N THR A 133 -4.61 -0.05 -9.35
CA THR A 133 -4.43 -0.82 -10.59
C THR A 133 -2.96 -1.20 -10.70
N SER A 134 -2.69 -2.50 -10.79
CA SER A 134 -1.32 -3.04 -10.86
C SER A 134 -0.41 -2.49 -9.75
N GLY A 135 -0.92 -2.45 -8.53
CA GLY A 135 -0.17 -1.96 -7.37
C GLY A 135 1.02 -2.84 -7.00
N GLY A 136 1.71 -2.47 -5.94
CA GLY A 136 2.90 -3.16 -5.47
C GLY A 136 2.59 -4.41 -4.66
N LEU A 137 3.65 -5.03 -4.14
CA LEU A 137 3.57 -6.11 -3.17
C LEU A 137 3.74 -5.54 -1.76
N LEU A 138 2.97 -6.08 -0.82
CA LEU A 138 3.14 -5.88 0.60
C LEU A 138 3.76 -7.14 1.20
N PHE A 139 4.97 -7.03 1.73
CA PHE A 139 5.69 -8.12 2.37
C PHE A 139 5.71 -7.96 3.88
N SER A 140 5.53 -9.06 4.61
CA SER A 140 5.87 -9.21 6.04
C SER A 140 7.24 -9.89 6.12
N VAL A 141 8.25 -9.13 6.52
CA VAL A 141 9.66 -9.52 6.48
C VAL A 141 10.18 -9.65 7.90
N GLU A 142 10.82 -10.78 8.23
CA GLU A 142 11.50 -10.94 9.51
C GLU A 142 12.56 -9.84 9.72
N GLU A 143 12.62 -9.27 10.92
CA GLU A 143 13.45 -8.09 11.21
C GLU A 143 14.94 -8.33 10.89
N ASP A 144 15.46 -9.53 11.19
CA ASP A 144 16.85 -9.89 10.93
C ASP A 144 17.20 -9.94 9.42
N ASP A 145 16.22 -10.18 8.56
CA ASP A 145 16.38 -10.22 7.11
C ASP A 145 16.08 -8.89 6.41
N LEU A 146 15.56 -7.90 7.12
CA LEU A 146 15.11 -6.63 6.54
C LEU A 146 16.22 -5.91 5.76
N GLU A 147 17.41 -5.76 6.35
CA GLU A 147 18.51 -5.05 5.69
C GLU A 147 19.03 -5.79 4.45
N ARG A 148 19.01 -7.11 4.47
CA ARG A 148 19.34 -7.92 3.29
C ARG A 148 18.29 -7.75 2.19
N PHE A 149 17.00 -7.73 2.57
CA PHE A 149 15.91 -7.50 1.61
C PHE A 149 15.99 -6.12 0.97
N LYS A 150 16.23 -5.07 1.74
CA LYS A 150 16.43 -3.71 1.22
C LYS A 150 17.54 -3.67 0.17
N LYS A 151 18.71 -4.24 0.46
CA LYS A 151 19.84 -4.33 -0.50
C LYS A 151 19.47 -5.09 -1.77
N ASN A 152 18.68 -6.17 -1.65
CA ASN A 152 18.21 -6.93 -2.81
C ASN A 152 17.25 -6.11 -3.68
N LEU A 153 16.34 -5.31 -3.08
CA LEU A 153 15.44 -4.40 -3.79
C LEU A 153 16.22 -3.28 -4.50
N GLU A 154 17.16 -2.65 -3.80
CA GLU A 154 18.03 -1.59 -4.34
C GLU A 154 18.85 -2.08 -5.54
N SER A 155 19.45 -3.28 -5.44
CA SER A 155 20.26 -3.86 -6.52
C SER A 155 19.45 -4.13 -7.80
N ARG A 156 18.12 -4.22 -7.69
CA ARG A 156 17.17 -4.40 -8.80
C ARG A 156 16.42 -3.14 -9.18
N HIS A 157 16.81 -1.99 -8.60
CA HIS A 157 16.14 -0.70 -8.79
C HIS A 157 14.63 -0.75 -8.47
N VAL A 158 14.22 -1.58 -7.51
CA VAL A 158 12.84 -1.66 -7.04
C VAL A 158 12.63 -0.61 -5.97
N PHE A 159 11.63 0.26 -6.18
CA PHE A 159 11.16 1.16 -5.14
C PHE A 159 10.61 0.35 -3.97
N TYR A 160 10.88 0.79 -2.74
CA TYR A 160 10.27 0.22 -1.53
C TYR A 160 10.16 1.25 -0.41
N LYS A 161 9.28 0.96 0.54
CA LYS A 161 9.17 1.69 1.80
C LYS A 161 8.80 0.71 2.92
N VAL A 162 9.47 0.83 4.06
CA VAL A 162 9.00 0.19 5.30
C VAL A 162 7.88 1.06 5.84
N ILE A 163 6.68 0.49 5.95
CA ILE A 163 5.45 1.24 6.27
C ILE A 163 4.84 0.86 7.63
N GLY A 164 5.44 -0.07 8.35
CA GLY A 164 4.89 -0.52 9.62
C GLY A 164 5.48 -1.83 10.10
N GLU A 165 4.79 -2.44 11.04
CA GLU A 165 5.20 -3.69 11.66
C GLU A 165 4.00 -4.58 12.04
N VAL A 166 4.29 -5.87 12.27
CA VAL A 166 3.33 -6.87 12.71
C VAL A 166 3.36 -6.97 14.22
N ARG A 167 2.19 -6.84 14.86
CA ARG A 167 2.03 -7.00 16.31
C ARG A 167 1.09 -8.15 16.66
N LYS A 168 1.08 -8.53 17.93
CA LYS A 168 0.11 -9.50 18.45
C LYS A 168 -1.30 -8.98 18.17
N LEU A 169 -2.23 -9.88 17.85
CA LEU A 169 -3.63 -9.52 17.61
C LEU A 169 -4.21 -8.69 18.77
N GLU A 170 -4.75 -7.54 18.39
CA GLU A 170 -5.44 -6.58 19.25
C GLU A 170 -6.93 -6.51 18.89
N ASP A 171 -7.65 -5.46 19.35
CA ASP A 171 -9.08 -5.29 19.07
C ASP A 171 -9.40 -5.09 17.57
N LYS A 172 -8.45 -4.56 16.82
CA LYS A 172 -8.53 -4.38 15.36
C LYS A 172 -7.40 -5.11 14.66
N PHE A 173 -7.64 -5.45 13.40
CA PHE A 173 -6.59 -6.05 12.57
C PHE A 173 -5.63 -5.02 12.00
N LEU A 174 -6.10 -3.77 11.82
CA LEU A 174 -5.29 -2.70 11.24
C LEU A 174 -5.34 -1.44 12.13
N TYR A 175 -4.16 -0.89 12.37
CA TYR A 175 -3.94 0.38 13.05
C TYR A 175 -3.13 1.30 12.14
N VAL A 176 -3.61 2.52 11.92
CA VAL A 176 -2.90 3.57 11.15
C VAL A 176 -2.76 4.80 12.04
N GLU A 177 -1.52 5.16 12.39
CA GLU A 177 -1.20 6.22 13.34
C GLU A 177 -0.12 7.19 12.83
#